data_e894ef2df9074efa6e4d10be8cecff1c
#
_entry.id   e894ef2df9074efa6e4d10be8cecff1c
#
_cell.length_a   1.000
_cell.length_b   1.000
_cell.length_c   1.000
_cell.angle_alpha   90.00
_cell.angle_beta   90.00
_cell.angle_gamma   90.00
#
_symmetry.space_group_name_H-M   'P 1'
#
loop_
_entity.id
_entity.type
_entity.pdbx_description
1 polymer ?
#
loop_
_entity_poly.entity_id
_entity_poly.type
_entity_poly.pdbx_seq_one_letter_code
_entity_poly.pdbx_strand_id
1 'polypeptide(L)'
;MTKKSSQEKIPTKKTPKKILPPREIVFPSEEKKERLIKKGRTRGFVTETELLVLFSEVEEYIYEFDLFLGDLHRNGIRIIEDSGHILDNTRREEEALAKSGGLSFDLSKMSADSIQMYLKEIGKVPLLSGEEEVELAKRKERGDKEAEKQMIEANLRLVVSNAKKFAGAKGLSLLDLIQEGNIGLFRAVEKFEYRKGFKFSTYATWWIRQAITRALADQSRTIRIPVHMVETINKFQQTQRFLVQELGREPMAEEAAAEMGEDLEKVRYIIKISQDTISLQAAIGDDEEDSTLEDFIQDVKTMAPDRVAALQLLKDYVKEIVAQLSPREQKILEWRFGLVDGISHTLEEVGREFEVTRERIRQIESKALEKIRRFKGLEKLKDY
;
A
#
# COMPACT_ATOMS: atom_id res chain seq x y z
N MET A 1 -38.46 -7.70 -50.81
CA MET A 1 -38.68 -6.43 -50.07
C MET A 1 -38.25 -6.63 -48.63
N THR A 2 -37.04 -6.28 -48.33
CA THR A 2 -36.38 -6.52 -47.03
C THR A 2 -36.29 -5.15 -46.31
N LYS A 3 -37.01 -5.02 -45.18
CA LYS A 3 -36.88 -3.86 -44.30
C LYS A 3 -35.72 -4.08 -43.31
N LYS A 4 -34.66 -3.25 -43.46
CA LYS A 4 -33.60 -3.07 -42.49
C LYS A 4 -34.15 -2.27 -41.31
N SER A 5 -34.10 -2.85 -40.09
CA SER A 5 -34.32 -2.13 -38.83
C SER A 5 -33.03 -1.45 -38.41
N SER A 6 -33.08 -0.10 -38.40
CA SER A 6 -32.02 0.75 -37.88
C SER A 6 -32.01 0.69 -36.35
N GLN A 7 -30.90 0.23 -35.77
CA GLN A 7 -30.65 0.36 -34.34
C GLN A 7 -30.15 1.78 -34.05
N GLU A 8 -30.97 2.56 -33.35
CA GLU A 8 -30.58 3.83 -32.78
C GLU A 8 -29.56 3.63 -31.64
N LYS A 9 -28.37 4.21 -31.84
CA LYS A 9 -27.35 4.30 -30.79
C LYS A 9 -27.74 5.39 -29.79
N ILE A 10 -28.02 4.99 -28.56
CA ILE A 10 -28.22 5.89 -27.42
C ILE A 10 -26.90 6.61 -27.12
N PRO A 11 -26.85 7.96 -27.08
CA PRO A 11 -25.66 8.70 -26.73
C PRO A 11 -25.40 8.59 -25.23
N THR A 12 -24.29 7.93 -24.84
CA THR A 12 -23.80 7.95 -23.48
C THR A 12 -23.42 9.36 -23.06
N LYS A 13 -24.17 9.95 -22.14
CA LYS A 13 -23.85 11.23 -21.48
C LYS A 13 -22.51 11.08 -20.75
N LYS A 14 -21.47 11.71 -21.27
CA LYS A 14 -20.20 11.91 -20.56
C LYS A 14 -20.47 12.84 -19.37
N THR A 15 -20.40 12.31 -18.16
CA THR A 15 -20.35 13.09 -16.93
C THR A 15 -19.18 14.06 -17.00
N PRO A 16 -19.34 15.36 -16.71
CA PRO A 16 -18.25 16.31 -16.70
C PRO A 16 -17.27 15.90 -15.59
N LYS A 17 -15.99 15.72 -15.94
CA LYS A 17 -14.90 15.57 -14.97
C LYS A 17 -14.94 16.80 -14.06
N LYS A 18 -15.22 16.62 -12.76
CA LYS A 18 -15.00 17.64 -11.75
C LYS A 18 -13.53 18.05 -11.83
N ILE A 19 -13.27 19.24 -12.36
CA ILE A 19 -11.97 19.91 -12.25
C ILE A 19 -11.86 20.26 -10.76
N LEU A 20 -11.03 19.51 -10.04
CA LEU A 20 -10.64 19.87 -8.68
C LEU A 20 -9.96 21.23 -8.76
N PRO A 21 -10.26 22.18 -7.86
CA PRO A 21 -9.56 23.46 -7.80
C PRO A 21 -8.06 23.17 -7.66
N PRO A 22 -7.17 24.00 -8.27
CA PRO A 22 -5.73 23.86 -8.09
C PRO A 22 -5.44 23.87 -6.58
N ARG A 23 -4.67 22.88 -6.10
CA ARG A 23 -4.20 22.84 -4.72
C ARG A 23 -3.44 24.12 -4.46
N GLU A 24 -3.80 24.83 -3.40
CA GLU A 24 -3.03 25.97 -2.92
C GLU A 24 -1.66 25.43 -2.48
N ILE A 25 -0.59 25.94 -3.08
CA ILE A 25 0.79 25.60 -2.75
C ILE A 25 1.06 26.22 -1.37
N VAL A 26 1.23 25.38 -0.36
CA VAL A 26 1.54 25.83 1.01
C VAL A 26 3.05 25.96 1.15
N PHE A 27 3.55 27.18 1.01
CA PHE A 27 4.97 27.47 1.24
C PHE A 27 5.37 27.25 2.71
N PRO A 28 6.59 26.71 2.99
CA PRO A 28 7.07 26.60 4.36
C PRO A 28 7.21 28.00 4.98
N SER A 29 6.62 28.18 6.19
CA SER A 29 6.62 29.48 6.86
C SER A 29 8.04 29.95 7.16
N GLU A 30 8.30 31.26 7.00
CA GLU A 30 9.63 31.88 7.25
C GLU A 30 10.12 31.61 8.67
N GLU A 31 9.22 31.57 9.66
CA GLU A 31 9.55 31.23 11.03
C GLU A 31 10.17 29.81 11.18
N LYS A 32 9.71 28.85 10.41
CA LYS A 32 10.29 27.48 10.41
C LYS A 32 11.65 27.46 9.74
N LYS A 33 11.85 28.24 8.67
CA LYS A 33 13.13 28.40 7.98
C LYS A 33 14.16 29.02 8.94
N GLU A 34 13.79 30.09 9.64
CA GLU A 34 14.67 30.77 10.61
C GLU A 34 15.01 29.89 11.82
N ARG A 35 14.05 29.11 12.34
CA ARG A 35 14.29 28.16 13.42
C ARG A 35 15.31 27.09 13.01
N LEU A 36 15.24 26.59 11.78
CA LEU A 36 16.19 25.61 11.28
C LEU A 36 17.59 26.22 11.10
N ILE A 37 17.69 27.45 10.58
CA ILE A 37 18.96 28.17 10.47
C ILE A 37 19.56 28.42 11.86
N LYS A 38 18.77 28.86 12.85
CA LYS A 38 19.20 29.06 14.22
C LYS A 38 19.71 27.77 14.87
N LYS A 39 19.01 26.67 14.64
CA LYS A 39 19.40 25.34 15.10
C LYS A 39 20.69 24.87 14.41
N GLY A 40 20.82 25.11 13.11
CA GLY A 40 22.01 24.79 12.33
C GLY A 40 23.23 25.61 12.75
N ARG A 41 23.05 26.90 13.11
CA ARG A 41 24.15 27.74 13.64
C ARG A 41 24.68 27.27 14.99
N THR A 42 23.80 26.77 15.88
CA THR A 42 24.21 26.24 17.19
C THR A 42 24.91 24.90 17.09
N ARG A 43 24.54 24.08 16.14
CA ARG A 43 25.09 22.70 15.92
C ARG A 43 26.25 22.66 14.94
N GLY A 44 26.36 23.63 14.04
CA GLY A 44 27.30 23.63 12.92
C GLY A 44 26.84 22.82 11.70
N PHE A 45 25.73 22.09 11.80
CA PHE A 45 25.17 21.28 10.73
C PHE A 45 23.63 21.16 10.80
N VAL A 46 23.03 20.78 9.69
CA VAL A 46 21.62 20.41 9.54
C VAL A 46 21.56 19.07 8.84
N THR A 47 20.67 18.16 9.30
CA THR A 47 20.50 16.88 8.67
C THR A 47 19.57 17.00 7.47
N GLU A 48 19.76 16.11 6.49
CA GLU A 48 18.95 16.08 5.29
C GLU A 48 17.48 15.76 5.58
N THR A 49 17.21 14.92 6.59
CA THR A 49 15.85 14.63 7.06
C THR A 49 15.15 15.86 7.62
N GLU A 50 15.86 16.74 8.35
CA GLU A 50 15.30 18.00 8.84
C GLU A 50 14.93 18.95 7.70
N LEU A 51 15.72 18.95 6.60
CA LEU A 51 15.40 19.69 5.38
C LEU A 51 14.17 19.15 4.67
N LEU A 52 14.05 17.82 4.52
CA LEU A 52 12.91 17.19 3.88
C LEU A 52 11.60 17.36 4.67
N VAL A 53 11.67 17.37 5.99
CA VAL A 53 10.50 17.65 6.85
C VAL A 53 10.03 19.09 6.71
N LEU A 54 10.96 20.06 6.51
CA LEU A 54 10.58 21.45 6.29
C LEU A 54 9.99 21.66 4.88
N PHE A 55 10.53 20.98 3.89
CA PHE A 55 10.13 21.02 2.49
C PHE A 55 9.52 19.67 2.06
N SER A 56 8.35 19.36 2.59
CA SER A 56 7.68 18.07 2.34
C SER A 56 7.31 17.83 0.85
N GLU A 57 7.07 18.90 0.11
CA GLU A 57 6.73 18.87 -1.32
C GLU A 57 7.74 19.67 -2.14
N VAL A 58 9.03 19.30 -2.05
CA VAL A 58 10.14 19.96 -2.77
C VAL A 58 9.85 20.12 -4.26
N GLU A 59 9.03 19.23 -4.83
CA GLU A 59 8.63 19.24 -6.24
C GLU A 59 7.93 20.55 -6.67
N GLU A 60 7.19 21.18 -5.76
CA GLU A 60 6.38 22.36 -6.06
C GLU A 60 7.15 23.68 -5.88
N TYR A 61 8.18 23.72 -5.01
CA TYR A 61 8.93 24.93 -4.69
C TYR A 61 10.46 24.76 -4.70
N ILE A 62 10.95 24.07 -5.72
CA ILE A 62 12.39 23.81 -5.92
C ILE A 62 13.22 25.09 -5.87
N TYR A 63 12.71 26.19 -6.41
CA TYR A 63 13.39 27.49 -6.41
C TYR A 63 13.62 28.06 -5.01
N GLU A 64 12.63 27.99 -4.13
CA GLU A 64 12.78 28.42 -2.74
C GLU A 64 13.67 27.49 -1.91
N PHE A 65 13.64 26.22 -2.24
CA PHE A 65 14.51 25.24 -1.62
C PHE A 65 15.99 25.50 -1.97
N ASP A 66 16.29 25.78 -3.24
CA ASP A 66 17.64 26.15 -3.69
C ASP A 66 18.14 27.46 -3.05
N LEU A 67 17.28 28.46 -2.93
CA LEU A 67 17.59 29.69 -2.20
C LEU A 67 17.93 29.39 -0.73
N PHE A 68 17.15 28.55 -0.10
CA PHE A 68 17.36 28.16 1.29
C PHE A 68 18.66 27.37 1.49
N LEU A 69 19.02 26.47 0.56
CA LEU A 69 20.33 25.81 0.56
C LEU A 69 21.47 26.82 0.41
N GLY A 70 21.31 27.83 -0.44
CA GLY A 70 22.26 28.94 -0.58
C GLY A 70 22.44 29.73 0.73
N ASP A 71 21.35 29.97 1.45
CA ASP A 71 21.38 30.67 2.74
C ASP A 71 22.03 29.82 3.84
N LEU A 72 21.83 28.51 3.87
CA LEU A 72 22.55 27.60 4.77
C LEU A 72 24.05 27.61 4.49
N HIS A 73 24.45 27.57 3.23
CA HIS A 73 25.87 27.67 2.84
C HIS A 73 26.49 29.00 3.21
N ARG A 74 25.79 30.13 3.01
CA ARG A 74 26.27 31.49 3.44
C ARG A 74 26.44 31.59 4.95
N ASN A 75 25.62 30.86 5.71
CA ASN A 75 25.72 30.81 7.16
C ASN A 75 26.76 29.80 7.69
N GLY A 76 27.52 29.13 6.79
CA GLY A 76 28.54 28.15 7.16
C GLY A 76 28.00 26.84 7.74
N ILE A 77 26.72 26.55 7.52
CA ILE A 77 26.05 25.36 8.04
C ILE A 77 26.27 24.20 7.04
N ARG A 78 26.86 23.11 7.52
CA ARG A 78 27.06 21.91 6.69
C ARG A 78 25.79 21.07 6.67
N ILE A 79 25.46 20.54 5.51
CA ILE A 79 24.39 19.52 5.37
C ILE A 79 25.06 18.17 5.53
N ILE A 80 24.60 17.39 6.52
CA ILE A 80 25.06 16.02 6.76
C ILE A 80 23.98 15.09 6.28
N GLU A 81 24.35 14.15 5.41
CA GLU A 81 23.49 13.03 5.04
C GLU A 81 23.25 12.20 6.30
N ASP A 82 21.99 12.02 6.66
CA ASP A 82 21.60 11.11 7.73
C ASP A 82 21.77 9.69 7.23
N SER A 83 23.01 9.19 7.25
CA SER A 83 23.30 7.78 7.09
C SER A 83 22.84 7.07 8.36
N GLY A 84 21.51 7.10 8.56
CA GLY A 84 20.90 6.43 9.70
C GLY A 84 21.39 5.01 9.77
N HIS A 85 21.87 4.62 10.91
CA HIS A 85 22.39 3.30 11.32
C HIS A 85 21.41 2.11 11.14
N ILE A 86 20.61 2.13 10.09
CA ILE A 86 19.76 0.98 9.70
C ILE A 86 20.63 -0.17 9.14
N LEU A 87 21.89 0.13 8.76
CA LEU A 87 22.75 -0.82 8.04
C LEU A 87 23.77 -1.58 8.90
N ASP A 88 24.00 -1.20 10.16
CA ASP A 88 25.00 -1.89 10.98
C ASP A 88 24.54 -3.24 11.53
N ASN A 89 23.24 -3.48 11.63
CA ASN A 89 22.72 -4.78 12.08
C ASN A 89 22.72 -5.84 10.96
N THR A 90 22.54 -5.43 9.69
CA THR A 90 22.52 -6.36 8.56
C THR A 90 23.91 -6.92 8.21
N ARG A 91 24.98 -6.16 8.42
CA ARG A 91 26.35 -6.67 8.20
C ARG A 91 26.73 -7.82 9.14
N ARG A 92 26.25 -7.81 10.39
CA ARG A 92 26.50 -8.90 11.34
C ARG A 92 25.69 -10.16 11.03
N GLU A 93 24.48 -9.99 10.49
CA GLU A 93 23.64 -11.13 10.05
C GLU A 93 24.13 -11.74 8.74
N GLU A 94 24.61 -10.96 7.77
CA GLU A 94 25.20 -11.46 6.54
C GLU A 94 26.52 -12.21 6.77
N GLU A 95 27.36 -11.80 7.73
CA GLU A 95 28.57 -12.52 8.12
C GLU A 95 28.25 -13.82 8.89
N ALA A 96 27.13 -13.90 9.58
CA ALA A 96 26.67 -15.11 10.27
C ALA A 96 26.05 -16.13 9.29
N LEU A 97 25.28 -15.66 8.28
CA LEU A 97 24.71 -16.53 7.22
C LEU A 97 25.76 -17.09 6.27
N ALA A 98 26.83 -16.35 6.01
CA ALA A 98 27.94 -16.83 5.16
C ALA A 98 28.74 -18.01 5.77
N LYS A 99 28.55 -18.30 7.06
CA LYS A 99 29.21 -19.38 7.79
C LYS A 99 28.40 -20.66 7.95
N SER A 100 27.09 -20.62 7.67
CA SER A 100 26.23 -21.81 7.66
C SER A 100 26.08 -22.33 6.23
N GLY A 101 26.91 -23.28 5.84
CA GLY A 101 26.91 -23.93 4.52
C GLY A 101 25.68 -24.82 4.32
N GLY A 102 24.53 -24.22 4.03
CA GLY A 102 23.31 -24.90 3.61
C GLY A 102 23.05 -24.67 2.13
N LEU A 103 22.85 -25.74 1.37
CA LEU A 103 22.51 -25.79 -0.06
C LEU A 103 21.18 -25.05 -0.33
N SER A 104 21.21 -23.72 -0.45
CA SER A 104 20.08 -22.97 -0.98
C SER A 104 20.22 -22.88 -2.51
N PHE A 105 19.21 -23.39 -3.19
CA PHE A 105 19.06 -23.40 -4.64
C PHE A 105 19.18 -21.97 -5.20
N ASP A 106 20.06 -21.76 -6.14
CA ASP A 106 20.71 -20.56 -6.66
C ASP A 106 19.81 -19.46 -7.28
N LEU A 107 18.73 -19.04 -6.66
CA LEU A 107 18.01 -17.81 -7.04
C LEU A 107 18.86 -16.55 -6.81
N SER A 108 19.75 -16.56 -5.80
CA SER A 108 20.67 -15.46 -5.53
C SER A 108 21.76 -15.30 -6.58
N LYS A 109 22.22 -16.39 -7.19
CA LYS A 109 23.21 -16.33 -8.28
C LYS A 109 22.61 -15.83 -9.59
N MET A 110 21.36 -16.21 -9.92
CA MET A 110 20.68 -15.67 -11.11
C MET A 110 20.42 -14.17 -10.98
N SER A 111 20.06 -13.68 -9.80
CA SER A 111 19.91 -12.24 -9.56
C SER A 111 21.25 -11.51 -9.56
N ALA A 112 22.31 -12.10 -9.01
CA ALA A 112 23.65 -11.53 -9.06
C ALA A 112 24.18 -11.40 -10.49
N ASP A 113 23.94 -12.39 -11.35
CA ASP A 113 24.32 -12.34 -12.76
C ASP A 113 23.58 -11.23 -13.52
N SER A 114 22.29 -11.06 -13.29
CA SER A 114 21.50 -9.98 -13.92
C SER A 114 21.93 -8.59 -13.44
N ILE A 115 22.24 -8.44 -12.15
CA ILE A 115 22.78 -7.17 -11.61
C ILE A 115 24.16 -6.88 -12.23
N GLN A 116 25.05 -7.87 -12.29
CA GLN A 116 26.37 -7.71 -12.88
C GLN A 116 26.29 -7.36 -14.37
N MET A 117 25.40 -8.00 -15.12
CA MET A 117 25.16 -7.69 -16.52
C MET A 117 24.70 -6.24 -16.71
N TYR A 118 23.71 -5.79 -15.91
CA TYR A 118 23.24 -4.42 -15.93
C TYR A 118 24.34 -3.41 -15.59
N LEU A 119 25.12 -3.66 -14.52
CA LEU A 119 26.22 -2.79 -14.11
C LEU A 119 27.34 -2.71 -15.18
N LYS A 120 27.64 -3.83 -15.87
CA LYS A 120 28.58 -3.88 -16.97
C LYS A 120 28.09 -3.06 -18.17
N GLU A 121 26.79 -3.05 -18.42
CA GLU A 121 26.18 -2.34 -19.52
C GLU A 121 26.19 -0.82 -19.31
N ILE A 122 25.77 -0.35 -18.15
CA ILE A 122 25.79 1.09 -17.80
C ILE A 122 27.24 1.62 -17.66
N GLY A 123 28.20 0.73 -17.36
CA GLY A 123 29.62 1.09 -17.25
C GLY A 123 30.29 1.42 -18.58
N LYS A 124 29.71 1.04 -19.72
CA LYS A 124 30.25 1.32 -21.06
C LYS A 124 30.09 2.79 -21.47
N VAL A 125 29.08 3.47 -20.90
CA VAL A 125 28.78 4.86 -21.23
C VAL A 125 29.73 5.79 -20.48
N PRO A 126 30.46 6.70 -21.17
CA PRO A 126 31.35 7.66 -20.53
C PRO A 126 30.58 8.68 -19.69
N LEU A 127 31.24 9.21 -18.65
CA LEU A 127 30.69 10.29 -17.83
C LEU A 127 30.73 11.60 -18.62
N LEU A 128 29.71 12.45 -18.44
CA LEU A 128 29.65 13.76 -19.05
C LEU A 128 30.47 14.78 -18.29
N SER A 129 31.12 15.68 -19.02
CA SER A 129 31.73 16.92 -18.46
C SER A 129 30.63 17.97 -18.23
N GLY A 130 30.91 18.98 -17.38
CA GLY A 130 29.93 20.03 -17.12
C GLY A 130 29.54 20.86 -18.35
N GLU A 131 30.44 21.00 -19.33
CA GLU A 131 30.17 21.68 -20.59
C GLU A 131 29.23 20.85 -21.48
N GLU A 132 29.43 19.54 -21.55
CA GLU A 132 28.58 18.60 -22.27
C GLU A 132 27.18 18.49 -21.65
N GLU A 133 27.07 18.52 -20.30
CA GLU A 133 25.76 18.57 -19.60
C GLU A 133 24.96 19.80 -20.06
N VAL A 134 25.59 20.95 -20.15
CA VAL A 134 24.94 22.20 -20.60
C VAL A 134 24.58 22.15 -22.09
N GLU A 135 25.42 21.56 -22.94
CA GLU A 135 25.12 21.44 -24.37
C GLU A 135 23.94 20.48 -24.58
N LEU A 136 23.95 19.32 -23.96
CA LEU A 136 22.84 18.36 -24.03
C LEU A 136 21.55 18.94 -23.48
N ALA A 137 21.60 19.70 -22.37
CA ALA A 137 20.44 20.38 -21.83
C ALA A 137 19.86 21.44 -22.79
N LYS A 138 20.70 22.18 -23.52
CA LYS A 138 20.26 23.11 -24.58
C LYS A 138 19.61 22.39 -25.77
N ARG A 139 20.17 21.24 -26.17
CA ARG A 139 19.58 20.44 -27.28
C ARG A 139 18.24 19.83 -26.82
N LYS A 140 18.15 19.33 -25.59
CA LYS A 140 16.91 18.82 -24.99
C LYS A 140 15.81 19.89 -24.95
N GLU A 141 16.13 21.15 -24.59
CA GLU A 141 15.17 22.26 -24.58
C GLU A 141 14.58 22.52 -26.02
N ARG A 142 15.33 22.19 -27.08
CA ARG A 142 14.87 22.23 -28.46
C ARG A 142 14.03 21.02 -28.91
N GLY A 143 13.82 20.06 -27.98
CA GLY A 143 13.02 18.84 -28.24
C GLY A 143 13.82 17.68 -28.82
N ASP A 144 15.16 17.68 -28.72
CA ASP A 144 16.01 16.59 -29.18
C ASP A 144 15.96 15.41 -28.20
N LYS A 145 15.25 14.34 -28.59
CA LYS A 145 15.11 13.12 -27.79
C LYS A 145 16.40 12.32 -27.66
N GLU A 146 17.34 12.46 -28.62
CA GLU A 146 18.62 11.78 -28.53
C GLU A 146 19.52 12.41 -27.47
N ALA A 147 19.49 13.74 -27.32
CA ALA A 147 20.17 14.45 -26.26
C ALA A 147 19.61 14.08 -24.87
N GLU A 148 18.29 13.94 -24.76
CA GLU A 148 17.64 13.47 -23.54
C GLU A 148 18.10 12.04 -23.18
N LYS A 149 18.11 11.11 -24.14
CA LYS A 149 18.56 9.75 -23.96
C LYS A 149 20.04 9.68 -23.53
N GLN A 150 20.91 10.42 -24.17
CA GLN A 150 22.34 10.50 -23.82
C GLN A 150 22.54 11.02 -22.40
N MET A 151 21.76 12.03 -22.00
CA MET A 151 21.83 12.59 -20.65
C MET A 151 21.36 11.58 -19.59
N ILE A 152 20.34 10.77 -19.89
CA ILE A 152 19.87 9.71 -19.02
C ILE A 152 20.93 8.60 -18.88
N GLU A 153 21.41 8.05 -20.03
CA GLU A 153 22.34 6.92 -20.06
C GLU A 153 23.64 7.22 -19.30
N ALA A 154 24.20 8.43 -19.46
CA ALA A 154 25.41 8.84 -18.76
C ALA A 154 25.24 8.95 -17.23
N ASN A 155 24.01 9.16 -16.75
CA ASN A 155 23.71 9.34 -15.33
C ASN A 155 23.10 8.12 -14.64
N LEU A 156 22.96 6.96 -15.31
CA LEU A 156 22.47 5.72 -14.68
C LEU A 156 23.36 5.27 -13.51
N ARG A 157 24.67 5.52 -13.58
CA ARG A 157 25.62 5.20 -12.49
C ARG A 157 25.32 5.99 -11.21
N LEU A 158 24.82 7.24 -11.33
CA LEU A 158 24.39 8.05 -10.21
C LEU A 158 23.18 7.45 -9.51
N VAL A 159 22.24 6.88 -10.29
CA VAL A 159 21.06 6.18 -9.72
C VAL A 159 21.51 4.98 -8.90
N VAL A 160 22.39 4.14 -9.43
CA VAL A 160 22.92 2.97 -8.71
C VAL A 160 23.60 3.36 -7.40
N SER A 161 24.41 4.43 -7.42
CA SER A 161 25.08 4.94 -6.21
C SER A 161 24.08 5.36 -5.12
N ASN A 162 22.95 5.99 -5.51
CA ASN A 162 21.90 6.35 -4.57
C ASN A 162 21.07 5.13 -4.13
N ALA A 163 20.67 4.26 -5.05
CA ALA A 163 19.87 3.06 -4.74
C ALA A 163 20.60 2.10 -3.78
N LYS A 164 21.94 1.99 -3.91
CA LYS A 164 22.76 1.16 -3.01
C LYS A 164 22.64 1.58 -1.53
N LYS A 165 22.38 2.86 -1.23
CA LYS A 165 22.19 3.33 0.14
C LYS A 165 20.89 2.80 0.78
N PHE A 166 19.92 2.40 -0.05
CA PHE A 166 18.63 1.83 0.36
C PHE A 166 18.58 0.30 0.17
N ALA A 167 19.68 -0.31 -0.30
CA ALA A 167 19.80 -1.75 -0.40
C ALA A 167 19.71 -2.37 1.00
N GLY A 168 18.84 -3.38 1.17
CA GLY A 168 18.53 -3.95 2.48
C GLY A 168 17.24 -3.44 3.12
N ALA A 169 16.58 -2.43 2.54
CA ALA A 169 15.23 -2.10 2.94
C ALA A 169 14.28 -3.26 2.58
N LYS A 170 13.47 -3.69 3.55
CA LYS A 170 12.54 -4.81 3.36
C LYS A 170 11.57 -4.53 2.19
N GLY A 171 11.30 -5.54 1.38
CA GLY A 171 10.20 -5.57 0.42
C GLY A 171 10.56 -5.23 -1.04
N LEU A 172 11.69 -4.58 -1.33
CA LEU A 172 12.12 -4.28 -2.70
C LEU A 172 13.55 -4.76 -2.95
N SER A 173 13.78 -5.36 -4.12
CA SER A 173 15.13 -5.76 -4.54
C SER A 173 15.96 -4.54 -4.95
N LEU A 174 17.30 -4.67 -4.98
CA LEU A 174 18.18 -3.60 -5.47
C LEU A 174 17.85 -3.19 -6.90
N LEU A 175 17.45 -4.13 -7.77
CA LEU A 175 17.05 -3.83 -9.14
C LEU A 175 15.76 -3.00 -9.19
N ASP A 176 14.78 -3.31 -8.33
CA ASP A 176 13.54 -2.53 -8.26
C ASP A 176 13.82 -1.09 -7.79
N LEU A 177 14.71 -0.93 -6.78
CA LEU A 177 15.12 0.40 -6.31
C LEU A 177 15.85 1.19 -7.40
N ILE A 178 16.68 0.51 -8.21
CA ILE A 178 17.34 1.15 -9.35
C ILE A 178 16.31 1.59 -10.40
N GLN A 179 15.31 0.75 -10.72
CA GLN A 179 14.30 1.10 -11.73
C GLN A 179 13.42 2.26 -11.26
N GLU A 180 12.98 2.26 -10.01
CA GLU A 180 12.26 3.39 -9.44
C GLU A 180 13.13 4.67 -9.40
N GLY A 181 14.42 4.51 -9.08
CA GLY A 181 15.39 5.61 -9.18
C GLY A 181 15.57 6.13 -10.61
N ASN A 182 15.53 5.25 -11.63
CA ASN A 182 15.58 5.66 -13.03
C ASN A 182 14.35 6.47 -13.43
N ILE A 183 13.16 6.13 -12.91
CA ILE A 183 11.95 6.95 -13.10
C ILE A 183 12.13 8.35 -12.51
N GLY A 184 12.77 8.43 -11.34
CA GLY A 184 13.17 9.71 -10.74
C GLY A 184 14.16 10.49 -11.62
N LEU A 185 15.17 9.81 -12.18
CA LEU A 185 16.13 10.42 -13.11
C LEU A 185 15.46 10.98 -14.36
N PHE A 186 14.49 10.27 -14.95
CA PHE A 186 13.75 10.75 -16.12
C PHE A 186 13.05 12.07 -15.82
N ARG A 187 12.37 12.17 -14.67
CA ARG A 187 11.74 13.43 -14.22
C ARG A 187 12.76 14.52 -13.98
N ALA A 188 13.93 14.18 -13.42
CA ALA A 188 15.00 15.14 -13.21
C ALA A 188 15.53 15.69 -14.54
N VAL A 189 15.76 14.82 -15.53
CA VAL A 189 16.18 15.25 -16.88
C VAL A 189 15.12 16.15 -17.51
N GLU A 190 13.84 15.77 -17.44
CA GLU A 190 12.73 16.55 -18.00
C GLU A 190 12.68 17.98 -17.45
N LYS A 191 12.82 18.14 -16.12
CA LYS A 191 12.68 19.42 -15.40
C LYS A 191 14.01 20.20 -15.22
N PHE A 192 15.14 19.67 -15.70
CA PHE A 192 16.44 20.31 -15.50
C PHE A 192 16.58 21.62 -16.28
N GLU A 193 17.00 22.69 -15.57
CA GLU A 193 17.26 24.03 -16.10
C GLU A 193 18.74 24.39 -15.93
N TYR A 194 19.51 24.31 -17.03
CA TYR A 194 20.95 24.62 -17.03
C TYR A 194 21.27 26.09 -16.71
N ARG A 195 20.30 27.00 -16.90
CA ARG A 195 20.47 28.45 -16.67
C ARG A 195 20.76 28.80 -15.21
N LYS A 196 20.39 27.92 -14.28
CA LYS A 196 20.63 28.09 -12.84
C LYS A 196 22.07 27.85 -12.42
N GLY A 197 22.96 27.33 -13.29
CA GLY A 197 24.38 27.15 -13.04
C GLY A 197 24.77 26.00 -12.13
N PHE A 198 23.82 25.19 -11.66
CA PHE A 198 24.10 24.00 -10.84
C PHE A 198 24.44 22.79 -11.71
N LYS A 199 25.26 21.87 -11.15
CA LYS A 199 25.53 20.58 -11.77
C LYS A 199 24.27 19.73 -11.80
N PHE A 200 24.06 19.00 -12.88
CA PHE A 200 22.91 18.10 -13.03
C PHE A 200 22.83 17.08 -11.89
N SER A 201 23.96 16.52 -11.48
CA SER A 201 24.02 15.50 -10.40
C SER A 201 23.41 15.97 -9.07
N THR A 202 23.61 17.25 -8.69
CA THR A 202 23.04 17.83 -7.48
C THR A 202 21.52 17.84 -7.52
N TYR A 203 20.96 18.24 -8.66
CA TYR A 203 19.52 18.29 -8.88
C TYR A 203 18.91 16.87 -8.99
N ALA A 204 19.53 16.00 -9.79
CA ALA A 204 19.04 14.65 -10.05
C ALA A 204 19.00 13.78 -8.79
N THR A 205 19.95 13.95 -7.87
CA THR A 205 20.00 13.19 -6.62
C THR A 205 18.72 13.33 -5.81
N TRP A 206 18.10 14.51 -5.76
CA TRP A 206 16.84 14.74 -5.08
C TRP A 206 15.69 13.97 -5.69
N TRP A 207 15.55 14.01 -7.02
CA TRP A 207 14.51 13.29 -7.73
C TRP A 207 14.66 11.77 -7.61
N ILE A 208 15.89 11.29 -7.72
CA ILE A 208 16.20 9.87 -7.57
C ILE A 208 15.83 9.40 -6.16
N ARG A 209 16.25 10.14 -5.13
CA ARG A 209 15.96 9.80 -3.74
C ARG A 209 14.47 9.85 -3.46
N GLN A 210 13.79 10.89 -3.90
CA GLN A 210 12.35 11.03 -3.73
C GLN A 210 11.59 9.86 -4.37
N ALA A 211 11.96 9.46 -5.59
CA ALA A 211 11.35 8.33 -6.27
C ALA A 211 11.57 7.02 -5.50
N ILE A 212 12.79 6.75 -5.05
CA ILE A 212 13.13 5.55 -4.27
C ILE A 212 12.37 5.54 -2.93
N THR A 213 12.37 6.64 -2.18
CA THR A 213 11.70 6.72 -0.88
C THR A 213 10.18 6.55 -1.03
N ARG A 214 9.61 7.14 -2.07
CA ARG A 214 8.19 6.99 -2.38
C ARG A 214 7.83 5.55 -2.77
N ALA A 215 8.66 4.91 -3.61
CA ALA A 215 8.48 3.51 -3.98
C ALA A 215 8.55 2.58 -2.75
N LEU A 216 9.50 2.81 -1.85
CA LEU A 216 9.57 2.10 -0.57
C LEU A 216 8.31 2.29 0.28
N ALA A 217 7.79 3.51 0.38
CA ALA A 217 6.57 3.76 1.12
C ALA A 217 5.34 3.07 0.50
N ASP A 218 5.27 3.03 -0.84
CA ASP A 218 4.11 2.54 -1.58
C ASP A 218 4.10 1.03 -1.82
N GLN A 219 5.27 0.38 -1.93
CA GLN A 219 5.39 -0.98 -2.46
C GLN A 219 6.09 -1.97 -1.50
N SER A 220 6.75 -1.50 -0.43
CA SER A 220 7.55 -2.38 0.45
C SER A 220 6.73 -3.31 1.32
N ARG A 221 5.46 -3.01 1.58
CA ARG A 221 4.58 -3.79 2.46
C ARG A 221 3.58 -4.61 1.68
N THR A 222 3.31 -5.84 2.12
CA THR A 222 2.27 -6.72 1.55
C THR A 222 0.89 -6.06 1.57
N ILE A 223 0.57 -5.34 2.65
CA ILE A 223 -0.64 -4.52 2.77
C ILE A 223 -0.19 -3.07 2.63
N ARG A 224 -0.57 -2.42 1.52
CA ARG A 224 -0.22 -1.03 1.24
C ARG A 224 -0.75 -0.08 2.30
N ILE A 225 0.12 0.78 2.79
CA ILE A 225 -0.20 1.85 3.75
C ILE A 225 -0.01 3.22 3.05
N PRO A 226 -0.90 4.20 3.26
CA PRO A 226 -0.72 5.55 2.72
C PRO A 226 0.59 6.21 3.20
N VAL A 227 1.23 7.01 2.33
CA VAL A 227 2.55 7.62 2.60
C VAL A 227 2.57 8.42 3.90
N HIS A 228 1.55 9.23 4.19
CA HIS A 228 1.48 10.01 5.43
C HIS A 228 1.47 9.14 6.70
N MET A 229 0.91 7.92 6.61
CA MET A 229 0.96 6.97 7.74
C MET A 229 2.33 6.35 7.88
N VAL A 230 3.04 6.08 6.77
CA VAL A 230 4.44 5.61 6.80
C VAL A 230 5.35 6.67 7.45
N GLU A 231 5.16 7.94 7.13
CA GLU A 231 5.87 9.05 7.78
C GLU A 231 5.59 9.11 9.29
N THR A 232 4.34 8.93 9.68
CA THR A 232 3.96 8.89 11.10
C THR A 232 4.57 7.69 11.83
N ILE A 233 4.59 6.51 11.19
CA ILE A 233 5.26 5.30 11.71
C ILE A 233 6.77 5.55 11.88
N ASN A 234 7.41 6.16 10.89
CA ASN A 234 8.84 6.49 10.97
C ASN A 234 9.13 7.47 12.13
N LYS A 235 8.29 8.50 12.30
CA LYS A 235 8.38 9.43 13.41
C LYS A 235 8.20 8.70 14.76
N PHE A 236 7.23 7.80 14.85
CA PHE A 236 7.02 6.97 16.03
C PHE A 236 8.25 6.11 16.34
N GLN A 237 8.84 5.45 15.35
CA GLN A 237 10.04 4.63 15.55
C GLN A 237 11.26 5.46 15.97
N GLN A 238 11.41 6.69 15.48
CA GLN A 238 12.46 7.61 15.94
C GLN A 238 12.26 7.99 17.40
N THR A 239 11.04 8.37 17.79
CA THR A 239 10.69 8.69 19.17
C THR A 239 10.88 7.49 20.09
N GLN A 240 10.48 6.30 19.65
CA GLN A 240 10.69 5.06 20.41
C GLN A 240 12.18 4.80 20.67
N ARG A 241 13.04 4.91 19.65
CA ARG A 241 14.49 4.75 19.82
C ARG A 241 15.08 5.78 20.79
N PHE A 242 14.63 7.03 20.69
CA PHE A 242 15.05 8.08 21.59
C PHE A 242 14.69 7.77 23.06
N LEU A 243 13.44 7.37 23.29
CA LEU A 243 12.96 7.00 24.62
C LEU A 243 13.65 5.74 25.17
N VAL A 244 13.95 4.74 24.32
CA VAL A 244 14.74 3.56 24.73
C VAL A 244 16.13 3.97 25.22
N GLN A 245 16.78 4.95 24.58
CA GLN A 245 18.08 5.44 25.01
C GLN A 245 17.99 6.19 26.35
N GLU A 246 16.93 6.94 26.60
CA GLU A 246 16.76 7.69 27.85
C GLU A 246 16.30 6.80 29.01
N LEU A 247 15.33 5.91 28.75
CA LEU A 247 14.71 5.09 29.80
C LEU A 247 15.44 3.76 30.08
N GLY A 248 16.28 3.29 29.15
CA GLY A 248 16.92 1.98 29.21
C GLY A 248 15.98 0.79 29.06
N ARG A 249 14.71 1.01 28.71
CA ARG A 249 13.66 0.00 28.46
C ARG A 249 12.75 0.42 27.32
N GLU A 250 11.94 -0.50 26.81
CA GLU A 250 10.90 -0.14 25.86
C GLU A 250 9.86 0.81 26.46
N PRO A 251 9.53 1.92 25.76
CA PRO A 251 8.56 2.90 26.24
C PRO A 251 7.14 2.35 26.14
N MET A 252 6.29 2.75 27.08
CA MET A 252 4.85 2.47 27.02
C MET A 252 4.18 3.39 25.99
N ALA A 253 2.99 3.00 25.52
CA ALA A 253 2.25 3.79 24.54
C ALA A 253 1.92 5.20 25.04
N GLU A 254 1.69 5.37 26.34
CA GLU A 254 1.44 6.64 27.03
C GLU A 254 2.66 7.58 27.00
N GLU A 255 3.86 7.04 27.20
CA GLU A 255 5.13 7.77 27.16
C GLU A 255 5.44 8.24 25.74
N ALA A 256 5.26 7.35 24.77
CA ALA A 256 5.41 7.68 23.35
C ALA A 256 4.38 8.72 22.88
N ALA A 257 3.16 8.67 23.36
CA ALA A 257 2.11 9.64 23.03
C ALA A 257 2.45 11.05 23.59
N ALA A 258 2.95 11.11 24.82
CA ALA A 258 3.36 12.34 25.45
C ALA A 258 4.53 13.02 24.69
N GLU A 259 5.52 12.23 24.25
CA GLU A 259 6.69 12.74 23.54
C GLU A 259 6.35 13.15 22.09
N MET A 260 5.48 12.41 21.41
CA MET A 260 5.02 12.75 20.06
C MET A 260 4.03 13.91 20.03
N GLY A 261 3.37 14.23 21.16
CA GLY A 261 2.29 15.21 21.25
C GLY A 261 1.01 14.75 20.52
N GLU A 262 0.79 13.46 20.42
CA GLU A 262 -0.35 12.83 19.75
C GLU A 262 -1.27 12.13 20.75
N ASP A 263 -2.52 11.86 20.34
CA ASP A 263 -3.49 11.17 21.19
C ASP A 263 -3.08 9.70 21.39
N LEU A 264 -3.32 9.18 22.60
CA LEU A 264 -3.00 7.81 23.00
C LEU A 264 -3.65 6.76 22.09
N GLU A 265 -4.92 6.96 21.71
CA GLU A 265 -5.63 6.04 20.81
C GLU A 265 -4.96 5.98 19.43
N LYS A 266 -4.50 7.13 18.92
CA LYS A 266 -3.78 7.22 17.65
C LYS A 266 -2.44 6.50 17.73
N VAL A 267 -1.70 6.63 18.83
CA VAL A 267 -0.42 5.93 19.01
C VAL A 267 -0.64 4.41 19.10
N ARG A 268 -1.64 3.94 19.83
CA ARG A 268 -2.01 2.51 19.87
C ARG A 268 -2.37 1.97 18.48
N TYR A 269 -3.08 2.76 17.69
CA TYR A 269 -3.41 2.41 16.31
C TYR A 269 -2.15 2.34 15.42
N ILE A 270 -1.21 3.28 15.57
CA ILE A 270 0.08 3.29 14.87
C ILE A 270 0.88 2.03 15.21
N ILE A 271 0.96 1.66 16.48
CA ILE A 271 1.65 0.43 16.94
C ILE A 271 1.05 -0.80 16.26
N LYS A 272 -0.28 -0.89 16.21
CA LYS A 272 -0.98 -2.02 15.56
C LYS A 272 -0.70 -2.12 14.06
N ILE A 273 -0.66 -0.99 13.35
CA ILE A 273 -0.39 -0.96 11.90
C ILE A 273 1.10 -1.16 11.59
N SER A 274 1.97 -0.75 12.51
CA SER A 274 3.43 -0.87 12.33
C SER A 274 3.90 -2.33 12.27
N GLN A 275 3.14 -3.28 12.80
CA GLN A 275 3.49 -4.70 12.81
C GLN A 275 3.65 -5.24 11.38
N ASP A 276 4.70 -6.04 11.20
CA ASP A 276 4.92 -6.76 9.94
C ASP A 276 4.03 -8.00 9.86
N THR A 277 3.69 -8.40 8.63
CA THR A 277 2.96 -9.65 8.38
C THR A 277 3.89 -10.86 8.52
N ILE A 278 3.38 -11.95 9.07
CA ILE A 278 4.11 -13.21 9.23
C ILE A 278 3.57 -14.20 8.18
N SER A 279 4.47 -15.01 7.58
CA SER A 279 4.07 -16.04 6.63
C SER A 279 3.28 -17.14 7.33
N LEU A 280 2.16 -17.58 6.74
CA LEU A 280 1.39 -18.72 7.22
C LEU A 280 2.14 -20.04 7.08
N GLN A 281 3.09 -20.10 6.14
CA GLN A 281 3.95 -21.26 5.91
C GLN A 281 5.21 -21.26 6.79
N ALA A 282 5.31 -20.34 7.76
CA ALA A 282 6.40 -20.38 8.72
C ALA A 282 6.29 -21.66 9.58
N ALA A 283 7.37 -22.44 9.63
CA ALA A 283 7.46 -23.63 10.46
C ALA A 283 7.42 -23.22 11.94
N ILE A 284 6.76 -24.03 12.76
CA ILE A 284 6.70 -23.87 14.21
C ILE A 284 7.44 -25.07 14.81
N GLY A 285 8.68 -24.85 15.23
CA GLY A 285 9.56 -25.89 15.79
C GLY A 285 10.94 -25.86 15.18
N ASP A 286 11.84 -26.72 15.67
CA ASP A 286 13.22 -26.82 15.20
C ASP A 286 13.40 -27.84 14.05
N ASP A 287 12.39 -28.69 13.79
CA ASP A 287 12.43 -29.71 12.72
C ASP A 287 11.71 -29.22 11.46
N GLU A 288 12.35 -29.40 10.28
CA GLU A 288 11.82 -28.92 8.97
C GLU A 288 10.50 -29.62 8.53
N GLU A 289 10.13 -30.75 9.16
CA GLU A 289 8.89 -31.50 8.88
C GLU A 289 7.74 -31.13 9.82
N ASP A 290 7.93 -30.14 10.71
CA ASP A 290 6.92 -29.74 11.69
C ASP A 290 5.81 -28.87 11.11
N SER A 291 4.72 -28.80 11.88
CA SER A 291 3.49 -28.07 11.58
C SER A 291 3.74 -26.61 11.19
N THR A 292 2.99 -26.12 10.24
CA THR A 292 3.03 -24.72 9.82
C THR A 292 2.07 -23.87 10.65
N LEU A 293 2.27 -22.55 10.68
CA LEU A 293 1.36 -21.62 11.36
C LEU A 293 -0.08 -21.73 10.83
N GLU A 294 -0.25 -22.11 9.56
CA GLU A 294 -1.53 -22.34 8.92
C GLU A 294 -2.36 -23.43 9.61
N ASP A 295 -1.70 -24.50 10.07
CA ASP A 295 -2.37 -25.64 10.71
C ASP A 295 -3.03 -25.29 12.04
N PHE A 296 -2.60 -24.21 12.69
CA PHE A 296 -3.13 -23.74 13.97
C PHE A 296 -4.25 -22.71 13.83
N ILE A 297 -4.51 -22.21 12.62
CA ILE A 297 -5.53 -21.19 12.38
C ILE A 297 -6.85 -21.85 12.05
N GLN A 298 -7.84 -21.71 12.96
CA GLN A 298 -9.18 -22.25 12.75
C GLN A 298 -9.91 -21.53 11.60
N ASP A 299 -10.50 -22.30 10.69
CA ASP A 299 -11.45 -21.76 9.70
C ASP A 299 -12.81 -21.47 10.34
N VAL A 300 -13.07 -20.17 10.52
CA VAL A 300 -14.32 -19.67 11.14
C VAL A 300 -15.45 -19.52 10.09
N LYS A 301 -15.12 -19.55 8.80
CA LYS A 301 -16.09 -19.29 7.72
C LYS A 301 -16.82 -20.55 7.30
N THR A 302 -16.12 -21.68 7.26
CA THR A 302 -16.71 -22.96 6.87
C THR A 302 -17.49 -23.53 8.04
N MET A 303 -18.73 -23.90 7.83
CA MET A 303 -19.55 -24.53 8.85
C MET A 303 -19.05 -25.93 9.14
N ALA A 304 -19.01 -26.31 10.42
CA ALA A 304 -18.64 -27.63 10.86
C ALA A 304 -19.56 -28.71 10.25
N PRO A 305 -19.06 -29.91 9.91
CA PRO A 305 -19.82 -30.94 9.22
C PRO A 305 -21.10 -31.39 9.96
N ASP A 306 -21.06 -31.43 11.29
CA ASP A 306 -22.22 -31.70 12.15
C ASP A 306 -23.33 -30.67 11.97
N ARG A 307 -22.98 -29.39 11.89
CA ARG A 307 -23.93 -28.30 11.66
C ARG A 307 -24.52 -28.34 10.26
N VAL A 308 -23.71 -28.67 9.25
CA VAL A 308 -24.19 -28.85 7.87
C VAL A 308 -25.17 -30.01 7.80
N ALA A 309 -24.85 -31.15 8.44
CA ALA A 309 -25.73 -32.30 8.49
C ALA A 309 -27.05 -31.97 9.21
N ALA A 310 -26.97 -31.25 10.34
CA ALA A 310 -28.15 -30.80 11.08
C ALA A 310 -29.05 -29.89 10.22
N LEU A 311 -28.48 -28.93 9.51
CA LEU A 311 -29.22 -28.05 8.59
C LEU A 311 -29.86 -28.83 7.43
N GLN A 312 -29.17 -29.84 6.90
CA GLN A 312 -29.74 -30.69 5.84
C GLN A 312 -30.94 -31.51 6.36
N LEU A 313 -30.80 -32.12 7.55
CA LEU A 313 -31.91 -32.82 8.19
C LEU A 313 -33.10 -31.90 8.47
N LEU A 314 -32.82 -30.70 8.97
CA LEU A 314 -33.85 -29.67 9.19
C LEU A 314 -34.59 -29.34 7.89
N LYS A 315 -33.86 -29.17 6.79
CA LYS A 315 -34.41 -28.87 5.47
C LYS A 315 -35.30 -30.02 4.97
N ASP A 316 -34.88 -31.24 5.19
CA ASP A 316 -35.66 -32.44 4.78
C ASP A 316 -36.92 -32.58 5.65
N TYR A 317 -36.87 -32.36 6.96
CA TYR A 317 -38.05 -32.30 7.81
C TYR A 317 -39.04 -31.19 7.41
N VAL A 318 -38.53 -29.98 7.10
CA VAL A 318 -39.41 -28.91 6.61
C VAL A 318 -40.09 -29.29 5.33
N LYS A 319 -39.41 -29.93 4.38
CA LYS A 319 -39.97 -30.42 3.14
C LYS A 319 -41.06 -31.46 3.39
N GLU A 320 -40.82 -32.43 4.30
CA GLU A 320 -41.77 -33.46 4.68
C GLU A 320 -43.06 -32.86 5.28
N ILE A 321 -42.91 -31.86 6.15
CA ILE A 321 -44.05 -31.14 6.74
C ILE A 321 -44.83 -30.35 5.67
N VAL A 322 -44.14 -29.64 4.79
CA VAL A 322 -44.76 -28.85 3.72
C VAL A 322 -45.50 -29.79 2.73
N ALA A 323 -44.97 -30.99 2.45
CA ALA A 323 -45.60 -31.98 1.57
C ALA A 323 -46.95 -32.50 2.11
N GLN A 324 -47.21 -32.37 3.42
CA GLN A 324 -48.50 -32.77 4.03
C GLN A 324 -49.61 -31.72 3.87
N LEU A 325 -49.29 -30.53 3.37
CA LEU A 325 -50.25 -29.47 3.11
C LEU A 325 -50.94 -29.65 1.77
N SER A 326 -52.05 -28.94 1.53
CA SER A 326 -52.68 -28.94 0.23
C SER A 326 -51.76 -28.36 -0.85
N PRO A 327 -51.83 -28.83 -2.12
CA PRO A 327 -50.90 -28.36 -3.17
C PRO A 327 -50.88 -26.84 -3.37
N ARG A 328 -52.00 -26.18 -3.05
CA ARG A 328 -52.14 -24.74 -3.16
C ARG A 328 -51.45 -24.00 -1.98
N GLU A 329 -51.60 -24.51 -0.77
CA GLU A 329 -50.93 -23.99 0.44
C GLU A 329 -49.41 -24.21 0.34
N GLN A 330 -48.98 -25.37 -0.17
CA GLN A 330 -47.57 -25.70 -0.38
C GLN A 330 -46.89 -24.71 -1.31
N LYS A 331 -47.42 -24.49 -2.51
CA LYS A 331 -46.86 -23.56 -3.49
C LYS A 331 -46.79 -22.13 -2.94
N ILE A 332 -47.84 -21.67 -2.21
CA ILE A 332 -47.85 -20.33 -1.61
C ILE A 332 -46.72 -20.19 -0.58
N LEU A 333 -46.50 -21.20 0.27
CA LEU A 333 -45.41 -21.17 1.26
C LEU A 333 -44.02 -21.26 0.61
N GLU A 334 -43.89 -22.10 -0.42
CA GLU A 334 -42.65 -22.24 -1.21
C GLU A 334 -42.21 -20.88 -1.79
N TRP A 335 -43.13 -20.18 -2.43
CA TRP A 335 -42.89 -18.85 -2.99
C TRP A 335 -42.64 -17.79 -1.91
N ARG A 336 -43.48 -17.78 -0.86
CA ARG A 336 -43.40 -16.79 0.22
C ARG A 336 -42.08 -16.83 0.95
N PHE A 337 -41.59 -18.04 1.27
CA PHE A 337 -40.36 -18.24 2.04
C PHE A 337 -39.16 -18.62 1.18
N GLY A 338 -39.31 -18.72 -0.14
CA GLY A 338 -38.22 -19.06 -1.05
C GLY A 338 -37.64 -20.46 -0.81
N LEU A 339 -38.49 -21.45 -0.49
CA LEU A 339 -38.01 -22.80 -0.15
C LEU A 339 -37.42 -23.56 -1.34
N VAL A 340 -37.76 -23.17 -2.58
CA VAL A 340 -37.23 -23.74 -3.82
C VAL A 340 -36.10 -22.88 -4.38
N ASP A 341 -36.35 -21.59 -4.59
CA ASP A 341 -35.43 -20.66 -5.31
C ASP A 341 -34.54 -19.84 -4.37
N GLY A 342 -34.72 -19.97 -3.06
CA GLY A 342 -33.95 -19.20 -2.08
C GLY A 342 -34.34 -17.72 -1.99
N ILE A 343 -35.36 -17.26 -2.76
CA ILE A 343 -35.79 -15.88 -2.80
C ILE A 343 -37.17 -15.76 -2.15
N SER A 344 -37.28 -14.98 -1.07
CA SER A 344 -38.54 -14.72 -0.42
C SER A 344 -39.34 -13.64 -1.16
N HIS A 345 -40.61 -13.90 -1.48
CA HIS A 345 -41.50 -12.95 -2.16
C HIS A 345 -42.48 -12.28 -1.20
N THR A 346 -42.89 -11.06 -1.56
CA THR A 346 -43.89 -10.31 -0.79
C THR A 346 -45.29 -10.88 -1.00
N LEU A 347 -46.23 -10.64 -0.05
CA LEU A 347 -47.61 -11.08 -0.17
C LEU A 347 -48.32 -10.53 -1.42
N GLU A 348 -47.89 -9.38 -1.93
CA GLU A 348 -48.43 -8.76 -3.14
C GLU A 348 -47.93 -9.48 -4.41
N GLU A 349 -46.67 -9.82 -4.46
CA GLU A 349 -46.08 -10.57 -5.58
C GLU A 349 -46.70 -11.97 -5.69
N VAL A 350 -46.76 -12.67 -4.55
CA VAL A 350 -47.44 -13.99 -4.49
C VAL A 350 -48.90 -13.86 -4.90
N GLY A 351 -49.57 -12.79 -4.47
CA GLY A 351 -50.98 -12.50 -4.82
C GLY A 351 -51.17 -12.31 -6.33
N ARG A 352 -50.26 -11.62 -7.00
CA ARG A 352 -50.28 -11.43 -8.46
C ARG A 352 -50.07 -12.73 -9.22
N GLU A 353 -49.13 -13.57 -8.79
CA GLU A 353 -48.85 -14.85 -9.44
C GLU A 353 -50.00 -15.84 -9.33
N PHE A 354 -50.69 -15.88 -8.18
CA PHE A 354 -51.82 -16.78 -7.94
C PHE A 354 -53.19 -16.16 -8.23
N GLU A 355 -53.24 -14.94 -8.82
CA GLU A 355 -54.47 -14.18 -9.15
C GLU A 355 -55.40 -13.99 -7.95
N VAL A 356 -54.85 -13.71 -6.76
CA VAL A 356 -55.61 -13.58 -5.50
C VAL A 356 -55.21 -12.30 -4.78
N THR A 357 -56.12 -11.76 -4.00
CA THR A 357 -55.85 -10.53 -3.20
C THR A 357 -54.79 -10.82 -2.10
N ARG A 358 -53.99 -9.80 -1.77
CA ARG A 358 -52.98 -9.85 -0.72
C ARG A 358 -53.54 -10.39 0.61
N GLU A 359 -54.73 -9.96 0.99
CA GLU A 359 -55.38 -10.41 2.22
C GLU A 359 -55.76 -11.87 2.18
N ARG A 360 -56.14 -12.37 1.02
CA ARG A 360 -56.42 -13.83 0.83
C ARG A 360 -55.18 -14.67 0.98
N ILE A 361 -54.05 -14.21 0.44
CA ILE A 361 -52.77 -14.92 0.63
C ILE A 361 -52.40 -14.94 2.11
N ARG A 362 -52.54 -13.80 2.85
CA ARG A 362 -52.30 -13.73 4.27
C ARG A 362 -53.13 -14.72 5.08
N GLN A 363 -54.45 -14.87 4.70
CA GLN A 363 -55.33 -15.85 5.32
C GLN A 363 -54.90 -17.29 5.07
N ILE A 364 -54.44 -17.59 3.83
CA ILE A 364 -54.00 -18.94 3.48
C ILE A 364 -52.70 -19.25 4.22
N GLU A 365 -51.71 -18.30 4.25
CA GLU A 365 -50.49 -18.42 5.00
C GLU A 365 -50.76 -18.71 6.49
N SER A 366 -51.60 -17.89 7.14
CA SER A 366 -51.97 -18.07 8.54
C SER A 366 -52.56 -19.43 8.83
N LYS A 367 -53.50 -19.92 7.95
CA LYS A 367 -54.11 -21.23 8.11
C LYS A 367 -53.09 -22.36 7.88
N ALA A 368 -52.23 -22.22 6.90
CA ALA A 368 -51.16 -23.20 6.63
C ALA A 368 -50.19 -23.32 7.79
N LEU A 369 -49.74 -22.19 8.36
CA LEU A 369 -48.89 -22.15 9.56
C LEU A 369 -49.60 -22.72 10.79
N GLU A 370 -50.92 -22.50 10.95
CA GLU A 370 -51.70 -23.10 12.04
C GLU A 370 -51.82 -24.64 11.87
N LYS A 371 -51.99 -25.15 10.63
CA LYS A 371 -51.95 -26.57 10.38
C LYS A 371 -50.60 -27.18 10.71
N ILE A 372 -49.48 -26.52 10.28
CA ILE A 372 -48.14 -26.94 10.60
C ILE A 372 -47.94 -27.07 12.13
N ARG A 373 -48.44 -26.09 12.90
CA ARG A 373 -48.38 -26.10 14.38
C ARG A 373 -49.01 -27.33 15.01
N ARG A 374 -50.03 -27.90 14.38
CA ARG A 374 -50.76 -29.08 14.88
C ARG A 374 -50.11 -30.40 14.54
N PHE A 375 -49.10 -30.42 13.66
CA PHE A 375 -48.40 -31.65 13.31
C PHE A 375 -47.48 -32.12 14.44
N LYS A 376 -47.57 -33.39 14.81
CA LYS A 376 -46.77 -34.04 15.85
C LYS A 376 -45.24 -34.03 15.57
N GLY A 377 -44.83 -33.79 14.31
CA GLY A 377 -43.43 -33.71 13.89
C GLY A 377 -42.71 -32.39 14.33
N LEU A 378 -43.45 -31.38 14.81
CA LEU A 378 -42.88 -30.09 15.19
C LEU A 378 -41.99 -30.18 16.45
N GLU A 379 -42.18 -31.20 17.29
CA GLU A 379 -41.32 -31.42 18.47
C GLU A 379 -39.86 -31.66 18.06
N LYS A 380 -39.65 -32.37 16.93
CA LYS A 380 -38.31 -32.61 16.37
C LYS A 380 -37.60 -31.34 15.88
N LEU A 381 -38.35 -30.28 15.56
CA LEU A 381 -37.79 -28.99 15.12
C LEU A 381 -37.42 -28.07 16.26
N LYS A 382 -37.81 -28.38 17.50
CA LYS A 382 -37.46 -27.57 18.67
C LYS A 382 -36.04 -27.85 19.17
N ASP A 383 -35.46 -28.95 18.78
CA ASP A 383 -34.11 -29.40 19.19
C ASP A 383 -33.01 -28.87 18.23
N TYR A 384 -33.41 -28.15 17.17
CA TYR A 384 -32.54 -27.49 16.22
C TYR A 384 -32.66 -25.96 16.35
#